data_ceb849fc0793063bd2abe40621c234cc
#
_entry.id   ceb849fc0793063bd2abe40621c234cc
#
_cell.length_a   1.000
_cell.length_b   1.000
_cell.length_c   1.000
_cell.angle_alpha   90.00
_cell.angle_beta   90.00
_cell.angle_gamma   90.00
#
_symmetry.space_group_name_H-M   'P 1'
#
loop_
_entity.id
_entity.type
_entity.pdbx_description
1 polymer ?
#
loop_
_entity_poly.entity_id
_entity_poly.type
_entity_poly.pdbx_seq_one_letter_code
_entity_poly.pdbx_strand_id
1 'polypeptide(L)'
;MNIPSYVADPAGNNPLPSLNARGSSVNAKDHVEPGTSSSVILGFFALGLGILIGGLFTYGILWLVLIISPIAYYFNRKKAIAALKGSAVEVDEAQFPEIYQCTVAIAERLGMSALPKVYVLEANTINASAVKLAGKKVIVLQDDMVDACLRSGDARTLTFIIGHEMAHHALGHTGMFRSSLSRALKKLSRLDEFSCDAVANALVTDPKISARAITLLTVGPQMMSYLNFDRLMQQAQEVIADKYSKKAERHLTHPLLLRRLSRFVS
;
A
#
# COMPACT_ATOMS: atom_id res chain seq x y z
N MET A 1 11.12 -26.73 -14.01
CA MET A 1 9.77 -26.31 -13.63
C MET A 1 9.20 -25.48 -14.75
N ASN A 2 8.18 -26.01 -15.44
CA ASN A 2 7.49 -25.26 -16.49
C ASN A 2 6.71 -24.11 -15.80
N ILE A 3 7.17 -22.90 -15.97
CA ILE A 3 6.38 -21.71 -15.67
C ILE A 3 5.26 -21.71 -16.72
N PRO A 4 3.97 -21.76 -16.32
CA PRO A 4 2.90 -21.58 -17.28
C PRO A 4 3.12 -20.21 -17.92
N SER A 5 3.43 -20.16 -19.19
CA SER A 5 3.39 -18.92 -19.95
C SER A 5 1.92 -18.47 -19.95
N TYR A 6 1.58 -17.49 -19.12
CA TYR A 6 0.34 -16.76 -19.28
C TYR A 6 0.43 -16.05 -20.63
N VAL A 7 -0.10 -16.68 -21.65
CA VAL A 7 -0.30 -16.05 -22.95
C VAL A 7 -1.58 -15.26 -22.81
N ALA A 8 -1.46 -13.94 -22.75
CA ALA A 8 -2.62 -13.07 -22.83
C ALA A 8 -3.40 -13.42 -24.08
N ASP A 9 -4.66 -13.82 -23.91
CA ASP A 9 -5.60 -13.97 -25.03
C ASP A 9 -5.86 -12.57 -25.61
N PRO A 10 -5.47 -12.29 -26.86
CA PRO A 10 -5.71 -10.98 -27.48
C PRO A 10 -7.20 -10.61 -27.54
N ALA A 11 -8.10 -11.58 -27.40
CA ALA A 11 -9.55 -11.39 -27.38
C ALA A 11 -10.09 -11.03 -25.98
N GLY A 12 -9.25 -11.03 -24.94
CA GLY A 12 -9.65 -10.65 -23.56
C GLY A 12 -10.60 -11.63 -22.88
N ASN A 13 -10.72 -12.87 -23.36
CA ASN A 13 -11.68 -13.85 -22.85
C ASN A 13 -11.11 -14.78 -21.77
N ASN A 14 -9.81 -14.71 -21.46
CA ASN A 14 -9.21 -15.54 -20.43
C ASN A 14 -9.42 -14.89 -19.04
N PRO A 15 -10.11 -15.56 -18.12
CA PRO A 15 -10.23 -15.07 -16.75
C PRO A 15 -8.85 -15.05 -16.07
N LEU A 16 -8.63 -14.08 -15.21
CA LEU A 16 -7.46 -14.07 -14.33
C LEU A 16 -7.47 -15.31 -13.41
N PRO A 17 -6.32 -15.80 -12.95
CA PRO A 17 -6.30 -16.89 -11.98
C PRO A 17 -6.96 -16.48 -10.67
N SER A 18 -7.62 -17.41 -9.99
CA SER A 18 -8.28 -17.16 -8.70
C SER A 18 -7.28 -16.60 -7.68
N LEU A 19 -7.58 -15.45 -7.10
CA LEU A 19 -6.72 -14.75 -6.15
C LEU A 19 -6.83 -15.29 -4.71
N ASN A 20 -7.76 -16.23 -4.46
CA ASN A 20 -7.96 -16.94 -3.19
C ASN A 20 -7.85 -16.04 -1.93
N ALA A 21 -8.67 -15.01 -1.87
CA ALA A 21 -8.69 -14.06 -0.74
C ALA A 21 -9.65 -14.47 0.40
N ARG A 22 -10.32 -15.64 0.30
CA ARG A 22 -11.25 -16.13 1.31
C ARG A 22 -10.52 -16.59 2.57
N GLY A 23 -11.12 -16.42 3.73
CA GLY A 23 -10.55 -16.85 5.02
C GLY A 23 -11.27 -16.22 6.20
N SER A 24 -10.73 -16.42 7.40
CA SER A 24 -11.24 -15.83 8.64
C SER A 24 -11.13 -14.29 8.63
N SER A 25 -11.92 -13.65 9.49
CA SER A 25 -11.83 -12.20 9.73
C SER A 25 -10.45 -11.82 10.26
N VAL A 26 -9.97 -10.66 9.85
CA VAL A 26 -8.71 -10.08 10.28
C VAL A 26 -8.99 -8.70 10.88
N ASN A 27 -8.69 -8.52 12.17
CA ASN A 27 -8.77 -7.21 12.78
C ASN A 27 -7.47 -6.44 12.47
N ALA A 28 -7.53 -5.50 11.56
CA ALA A 28 -6.36 -4.70 11.15
C ALA A 28 -5.67 -3.99 12.32
N LYS A 29 -6.40 -3.63 13.37
CA LYS A 29 -5.85 -2.94 14.55
C LYS A 29 -4.89 -3.80 15.37
N ASP A 30 -5.02 -5.13 15.33
CA ASP A 30 -4.15 -6.06 16.05
C ASP A 30 -2.75 -6.14 15.42
N HIS A 31 -2.62 -5.64 14.20
CA HIS A 31 -1.38 -5.61 13.44
C HIS A 31 -0.70 -4.24 13.39
N VAL A 32 -1.17 -3.27 14.20
CA VAL A 32 -0.57 -1.93 14.24
C VAL A 32 0.79 -1.99 14.93
N GLU A 33 1.82 -1.48 14.26
CA GLU A 33 3.20 -1.45 14.80
C GLU A 33 3.30 -0.65 16.09
N PRO A 34 4.05 -1.15 17.09
CA PRO A 34 4.32 -0.44 18.34
C PRO A 34 4.94 0.94 18.07
N GLY A 35 4.45 1.94 18.78
CA GLY A 35 4.91 3.32 18.63
C GLY A 35 4.17 4.13 17.56
N THR A 36 3.24 3.54 16.80
CA THR A 36 2.39 4.28 15.84
C THR A 36 1.53 5.31 16.56
N SER A 37 0.79 4.91 17.60
CA SER A 37 -0.11 5.81 18.35
C SER A 37 0.65 6.97 19.01
N SER A 38 1.77 6.69 19.67
CA SER A 38 2.60 7.74 20.28
C SER A 38 3.20 8.69 19.24
N SER A 39 3.60 8.18 18.08
CA SER A 39 4.10 9.01 16.97
C SER A 39 3.01 9.89 16.37
N VAL A 40 1.77 9.43 16.31
CA VAL A 40 0.60 10.21 15.87
C VAL A 40 0.30 11.33 16.88
N ILE A 41 0.20 11.00 18.17
CA ILE A 41 -0.10 11.99 19.22
C ILE A 41 0.99 13.08 19.25
N LEU A 42 2.27 12.69 19.31
CA LEU A 42 3.38 13.62 19.33
C LEU A 42 3.43 14.48 18.07
N GLY A 43 3.13 13.89 16.91
CA GLY A 43 3.10 14.60 15.64
C GLY A 43 1.99 15.65 15.58
N PHE A 44 0.78 15.35 16.04
CA PHE A 44 -0.30 16.34 16.13
C PHE A 44 -0.02 17.43 17.14
N PHE A 45 0.58 17.08 18.28
CA PHE A 45 0.99 18.07 19.27
C PHE A 45 2.04 19.03 18.69
N ALA A 46 3.10 18.51 18.06
CA ALA A 46 4.13 19.31 17.42
C ALA A 46 3.58 20.19 16.29
N LEU A 47 2.66 19.64 15.48
CA LEU A 47 1.98 20.39 14.43
C LEU A 47 1.14 21.54 15.01
N GLY A 48 0.33 21.27 16.05
CA GLY A 48 -0.50 22.27 16.72
C GLY A 48 0.33 23.40 17.30
N LEU A 49 1.43 23.06 17.99
CA LEU A 49 2.37 24.06 18.53
C LEU A 49 3.03 24.88 17.40
N GLY A 50 3.45 24.23 16.32
CA GLY A 50 4.03 24.91 15.15
C GLY A 50 3.04 25.87 14.48
N ILE A 51 1.78 25.49 14.36
CA ILE A 51 0.71 26.35 13.83
C ILE A 51 0.46 27.56 14.75
N LEU A 52 0.44 27.34 16.07
CA LEU A 52 0.24 28.41 17.03
C LEU A 52 1.38 29.45 16.96
N ILE A 53 2.63 28.98 17.04
CA ILE A 53 3.82 29.83 16.95
C ILE A 53 3.88 30.53 15.59
N GLY A 54 3.72 29.80 14.48
CA GLY A 54 3.73 30.35 13.14
C GLY A 54 2.62 31.39 12.91
N GLY A 55 1.44 31.17 13.48
CA GLY A 55 0.32 32.11 13.42
C GLY A 55 0.64 33.47 14.06
N LEU A 56 1.39 33.44 15.16
CA LEU A 56 1.85 34.66 15.82
C LEU A 56 2.88 35.43 14.97
N PHE A 57 3.86 34.71 14.38
CA PHE A 57 4.91 35.33 13.61
C PHE A 57 4.49 35.82 12.20
N THR A 58 3.40 35.29 11.66
CA THR A 58 2.93 35.64 10.30
C THR A 58 1.82 36.68 10.28
N TYR A 59 1.57 37.36 11.39
CA TYR A 59 0.51 38.39 11.50
C TYR A 59 -0.86 37.90 10.99
N GLY A 60 -1.18 36.63 11.20
CA GLY A 60 -2.45 36.04 10.80
C GLY A 60 -2.50 35.47 9.36
N ILE A 61 -1.53 35.69 8.51
CA ILE A 61 -1.50 35.14 7.13
C ILE A 61 -1.59 33.60 7.15
N LEU A 62 -0.93 32.95 8.11
CA LEU A 62 -1.00 31.49 8.25
C LEU A 62 -2.44 30.99 8.45
N TRP A 63 -3.27 31.72 9.20
CA TRP A 63 -4.67 31.34 9.43
C TRP A 63 -5.48 31.40 8.14
N LEU A 64 -5.25 32.42 7.30
CA LEU A 64 -5.88 32.52 5.98
C LEU A 64 -5.50 31.34 5.10
N VAL A 65 -4.22 30.96 5.06
CA VAL A 65 -3.74 29.79 4.29
C VAL A 65 -4.40 28.50 4.81
N LEU A 66 -4.53 28.32 6.12
CA LEU A 66 -5.16 27.15 6.74
C LEU A 66 -6.66 27.06 6.41
N ILE A 67 -7.36 28.19 6.24
CA ILE A 67 -8.77 28.23 5.84
C ILE A 67 -8.92 27.88 4.36
N ILE A 68 -8.05 28.41 3.50
CA ILE A 68 -8.16 28.25 2.02
C ILE A 68 -7.62 26.87 1.57
N SER A 69 -6.57 26.36 2.22
CA SER A 69 -5.90 25.12 1.78
C SER A 69 -6.80 23.88 1.74
N PRO A 70 -7.76 23.64 2.68
CA PRO A 70 -8.68 22.50 2.59
C PRO A 70 -9.62 22.60 1.36
N ILE A 71 -10.02 23.81 0.99
CA ILE A 71 -10.89 24.06 -0.18
C ILE A 71 -10.11 23.73 -1.45
N ALA A 72 -8.90 24.28 -1.60
CA ALA A 72 -8.03 23.99 -2.73
C ALA A 72 -7.69 22.48 -2.81
N TYR A 73 -7.40 21.84 -1.66
CA TYR A 73 -7.17 20.41 -1.56
C TYR A 73 -8.38 19.61 -2.06
N TYR A 74 -9.61 19.97 -1.66
CA TYR A 74 -10.83 19.28 -2.09
C TYR A 74 -11.03 19.35 -3.61
N PHE A 75 -10.87 20.54 -4.22
CA PHE A 75 -11.00 20.69 -5.66
C PHE A 75 -9.89 19.96 -6.43
N ASN A 76 -8.66 19.98 -5.95
CA ASN A 76 -7.57 19.22 -6.56
C ASN A 76 -7.83 17.70 -6.50
N ARG A 77 -8.44 17.20 -5.41
CA ARG A 77 -8.83 15.79 -5.29
C ARG A 77 -10.00 15.42 -6.22
N LYS A 78 -10.94 16.34 -6.47
CA LYS A 78 -11.97 16.13 -7.49
C LYS A 78 -11.39 16.07 -8.91
N LYS A 79 -10.43 16.93 -9.24
CA LYS A 79 -9.71 16.87 -10.52
C LYS A 79 -8.94 15.55 -10.66
N ALA A 80 -8.25 15.11 -9.62
CA ALA A 80 -7.50 13.85 -9.61
C ALA A 80 -8.40 12.63 -9.87
N ILE A 81 -9.60 12.58 -9.24
CA ILE A 81 -10.54 11.46 -9.50
C ILE A 81 -11.12 11.52 -10.90
N ALA A 82 -11.35 12.71 -11.47
CA ALA A 82 -11.82 12.86 -12.83
C ALA A 82 -10.74 12.41 -13.84
N ALA A 83 -9.48 12.80 -13.62
CA ALA A 83 -8.35 12.36 -14.42
C ALA A 83 -8.17 10.83 -14.35
N LEU A 84 -8.26 10.27 -13.15
CA LEU A 84 -8.16 8.81 -12.96
C LEU A 84 -9.26 8.08 -13.75
N LYS A 85 -10.51 8.53 -13.65
CA LYS A 85 -11.64 7.95 -14.40
C LYS A 85 -11.50 8.07 -15.92
N GLY A 86 -10.80 9.10 -16.40
CA GLY A 86 -10.55 9.30 -17.82
C GLY A 86 -9.35 8.53 -18.37
N SER A 87 -8.47 8.00 -17.49
CA SER A 87 -7.20 7.41 -17.88
C SER A 87 -7.00 5.96 -17.38
N ALA A 88 -7.88 5.47 -16.51
CA ALA A 88 -7.77 4.15 -15.89
C ALA A 88 -9.06 3.34 -16.06
N VAL A 89 -8.93 2.03 -16.04
CA VAL A 89 -10.05 1.10 -16.11
C VAL A 89 -10.56 0.82 -14.70
N GLU A 90 -11.85 1.07 -14.44
CA GLU A 90 -12.48 0.74 -13.15
C GLU A 90 -12.69 -0.77 -13.04
N VAL A 91 -12.32 -1.35 -11.91
CA VAL A 91 -12.52 -2.76 -11.60
C VAL A 91 -13.93 -2.96 -11.06
N ASP A 92 -14.71 -3.81 -11.69
CA ASP A 92 -16.06 -4.19 -11.28
C ASP A 92 -16.36 -5.66 -11.65
N GLU A 93 -17.61 -6.08 -11.47
CA GLU A 93 -18.02 -7.47 -11.76
C GLU A 93 -17.89 -7.86 -13.24
N ALA A 94 -17.92 -6.89 -14.16
CA ALA A 94 -17.80 -7.11 -15.59
C ALA A 94 -16.36 -6.87 -16.10
N GLN A 95 -15.57 -6.09 -15.36
CA GLN A 95 -14.17 -5.76 -15.69
C GLN A 95 -13.24 -6.21 -14.58
N PHE A 96 -12.37 -7.17 -14.86
CA PHE A 96 -11.45 -7.80 -13.90
C PHE A 96 -12.19 -8.43 -12.69
N PRO A 97 -13.16 -9.34 -12.93
CA PRO A 97 -14.03 -9.90 -11.89
C PRO A 97 -13.24 -10.56 -10.75
N GLU A 98 -12.08 -11.15 -11.02
CA GLU A 98 -11.25 -11.80 -10.00
C GLU A 98 -10.62 -10.78 -9.04
N ILE A 99 -10.17 -9.63 -9.55
CA ILE A 99 -9.66 -8.53 -8.72
C ILE A 99 -10.80 -7.93 -7.90
N TYR A 100 -11.98 -7.76 -8.52
CA TYR A 100 -13.18 -7.29 -7.82
C TYR A 100 -13.55 -8.23 -6.67
N GLN A 101 -13.70 -9.53 -6.94
CA GLN A 101 -14.04 -10.54 -5.93
C GLN A 101 -12.98 -10.63 -4.82
N CYS A 102 -11.70 -10.55 -5.17
CA CYS A 102 -10.61 -10.47 -4.20
C CYS A 102 -10.78 -9.25 -3.28
N THR A 103 -11.07 -8.09 -3.86
CA THR A 103 -11.28 -6.85 -3.10
C THR A 103 -12.49 -6.95 -2.16
N VAL A 104 -13.59 -7.53 -2.63
CA VAL A 104 -14.80 -7.78 -1.82
C VAL A 104 -14.46 -8.71 -0.65
N ALA A 105 -13.82 -9.85 -0.92
CA ALA A 105 -13.47 -10.83 0.12
C ALA A 105 -12.54 -10.23 1.18
N ILE A 106 -11.56 -9.42 0.77
CA ILE A 106 -10.67 -8.74 1.71
C ILE A 106 -11.43 -7.69 2.52
N ALA A 107 -12.34 -6.91 1.90
CA ALA A 107 -13.15 -5.91 2.60
C ALA A 107 -14.03 -6.54 3.69
N GLU A 108 -14.64 -7.68 3.40
CA GLU A 108 -15.43 -8.46 4.36
C GLU A 108 -14.55 -8.95 5.51
N ARG A 109 -13.40 -9.54 5.23
CA ARG A 109 -12.45 -10.03 6.26
C ARG A 109 -11.91 -8.92 7.15
N LEU A 110 -11.73 -7.71 6.61
CA LEU A 110 -11.29 -6.52 7.36
C LEU A 110 -12.46 -5.77 8.03
N GLY A 111 -13.70 -6.22 7.89
CA GLY A 111 -14.89 -5.56 8.44
C GLY A 111 -15.08 -4.14 7.92
N MET A 112 -14.72 -3.88 6.65
CA MET A 112 -14.84 -2.56 6.07
C MET A 112 -16.29 -2.22 5.72
N SER A 113 -16.79 -1.08 6.20
CA SER A 113 -18.15 -0.61 5.95
C SER A 113 -18.42 -0.14 4.52
N ALA A 114 -17.36 0.13 3.75
CA ALA A 114 -17.46 0.59 2.37
C ALA A 114 -16.32 0.00 1.53
N LEU A 115 -16.67 -0.57 0.39
CA LEU A 115 -15.73 -1.10 -0.59
C LEU A 115 -14.95 0.05 -1.24
N PRO A 116 -13.62 0.00 -1.29
CA PRO A 116 -12.83 0.93 -2.09
C PRO A 116 -13.10 0.74 -3.57
N LYS A 117 -13.07 1.82 -4.35
CA LYS A 117 -13.02 1.70 -5.80
C LYS A 117 -11.60 1.36 -6.22
N VAL A 118 -11.46 0.34 -7.07
CA VAL A 118 -10.18 -0.09 -7.61
C VAL A 118 -10.10 0.33 -9.08
N TYR A 119 -8.94 0.81 -9.49
CA TYR A 119 -8.64 1.18 -10.86
C TYR A 119 -7.34 0.52 -11.28
N VAL A 120 -7.29 0.03 -12.51
CA VAL A 120 -6.05 -0.40 -13.17
C VAL A 120 -5.63 0.71 -14.11
N LEU A 121 -4.41 1.19 -13.93
CA LEU A 121 -3.83 2.32 -14.68
C LEU A 121 -2.54 1.86 -15.37
N GLU A 122 -2.43 2.10 -16.67
CA GLU A 122 -1.18 1.93 -17.40
C GLU A 122 -0.12 2.91 -16.87
N ALA A 123 1.03 2.37 -16.46
CA ALA A 123 2.16 3.16 -15.99
C ALA A 123 3.44 2.33 -16.06
N ASN A 124 4.52 2.94 -16.51
CA ASN A 124 5.84 2.28 -16.62
C ASN A 124 6.53 2.09 -15.25
N THR A 125 5.77 1.65 -14.24
CA THR A 125 6.29 1.39 -12.89
C THR A 125 5.54 0.24 -12.23
N ILE A 126 6.23 -0.51 -11.38
CA ILE A 126 5.63 -1.61 -10.61
C ILE A 126 5.21 -1.05 -9.26
N ASN A 127 3.95 -0.60 -9.16
CA ASN A 127 3.46 0.01 -7.93
C ASN A 127 1.94 -0.17 -7.76
N ALA A 128 1.47 0.04 -6.52
CA ALA A 128 0.07 0.21 -6.17
C ALA A 128 -0.05 1.36 -5.18
N SER A 129 -1.24 1.92 -5.01
CA SER A 129 -1.44 2.98 -4.03
C SER A 129 -2.88 3.09 -3.54
N ALA A 130 -3.04 3.29 -2.23
CA ALA A 130 -4.29 3.62 -1.59
C ALA A 130 -4.39 5.12 -1.35
N VAL A 131 -5.44 5.74 -1.86
CA VAL A 131 -5.67 7.19 -1.71
C VAL A 131 -7.13 7.47 -1.35
N LYS A 132 -7.36 8.58 -0.64
CA LYS A 132 -8.72 9.08 -0.42
C LYS A 132 -8.93 10.32 -1.27
N LEU A 133 -9.80 10.21 -2.28
CA LEU A 133 -10.10 11.28 -3.24
C LEU A 133 -11.53 11.77 -3.02
N ALA A 134 -11.70 13.05 -2.67
CA ALA A 134 -13.00 13.67 -2.43
C ALA A 134 -13.93 12.83 -1.52
N GLY A 135 -13.38 12.25 -0.45
CA GLY A 135 -14.11 11.41 0.51
C GLY A 135 -14.21 9.93 0.14
N LYS A 136 -13.93 9.54 -1.11
CA LYS A 136 -14.01 8.15 -1.58
C LYS A 136 -12.67 7.44 -1.36
N LYS A 137 -12.71 6.19 -0.88
CA LYS A 137 -11.56 5.30 -0.82
C LYS A 137 -11.27 4.77 -2.21
N VAL A 138 -10.03 4.88 -2.65
CA VAL A 138 -9.60 4.48 -4.01
C VAL A 138 -8.29 3.73 -3.90
N ILE A 139 -8.17 2.64 -4.65
CA ILE A 139 -6.93 1.88 -4.86
C ILE A 139 -6.60 2.00 -6.34
N VAL A 140 -5.36 2.34 -6.64
CA VAL A 140 -4.83 2.34 -8.01
C VAL A 140 -3.80 1.24 -8.09
N LEU A 141 -4.04 0.28 -8.97
CA LEU A 141 -3.11 -0.78 -9.33
C LEU A 141 -2.48 -0.40 -10.68
N GLN A 142 -1.17 -0.40 -10.74
CA GLN A 142 -0.49 -0.22 -12.02
C GLN A 142 -0.45 -1.56 -12.76
N ASP A 143 -0.68 -1.53 -14.07
CA ASP A 143 -0.80 -2.72 -14.91
C ASP A 143 0.47 -3.58 -14.88
N ASP A 144 1.66 -2.98 -14.95
CA ASP A 144 2.94 -3.67 -14.81
C ASP A 144 3.05 -4.43 -13.47
N MET A 145 2.48 -3.89 -12.38
CA MET A 145 2.45 -4.57 -11.08
C MET A 145 1.49 -5.75 -11.10
N VAL A 146 0.30 -5.59 -11.69
CA VAL A 146 -0.67 -6.69 -11.84
C VAL A 146 -0.07 -7.82 -12.68
N ASP A 147 0.50 -7.49 -13.84
CA ASP A 147 1.17 -8.45 -14.72
C ASP A 147 2.34 -9.16 -14.01
N ALA A 148 3.17 -8.40 -13.27
CA ALA A 148 4.26 -8.95 -12.50
C ALA A 148 3.78 -9.97 -11.44
N CYS A 149 2.70 -9.68 -10.73
CA CYS A 149 2.10 -10.61 -9.77
C CYS A 149 1.58 -11.88 -10.46
N LEU A 150 0.88 -11.75 -11.58
CA LEU A 150 0.34 -12.88 -12.33
C LEU A 150 1.46 -13.78 -12.88
N ARG A 151 2.57 -13.20 -13.32
CA ARG A 151 3.76 -13.95 -13.81
C ARG A 151 4.62 -14.50 -12.69
N SER A 152 4.41 -14.13 -11.45
CA SER A 152 5.24 -14.59 -10.31
C SER A 152 5.09 -16.09 -10.00
N GLY A 153 4.12 -16.76 -10.62
CA GLY A 153 3.80 -18.19 -10.43
C GLY A 153 2.84 -18.45 -9.26
N ASP A 154 2.44 -17.42 -8.51
CA ASP A 154 1.38 -17.51 -7.49
C ASP A 154 0.57 -16.22 -7.43
N ALA A 155 -0.68 -16.30 -7.87
CA ALA A 155 -1.59 -15.15 -7.92
C ALA A 155 -1.89 -14.53 -6.54
N ARG A 156 -1.62 -15.25 -5.45
CA ARG A 156 -1.76 -14.71 -4.07
C ARG A 156 -0.78 -13.55 -3.79
N THR A 157 0.27 -13.37 -4.60
CA THR A 157 1.11 -12.18 -4.55
C THR A 157 0.29 -10.90 -4.82
N LEU A 158 -0.66 -10.96 -5.76
CA LEU A 158 -1.58 -9.86 -6.00
C LEU A 158 -2.57 -9.67 -4.84
N THR A 159 -3.05 -10.78 -4.23
CA THR A 159 -3.85 -10.72 -2.99
C THR A 159 -3.11 -9.99 -1.87
N PHE A 160 -1.82 -10.24 -1.69
CA PHE A 160 -1.00 -9.52 -0.72
C PHE A 160 -0.96 -8.02 -1.01
N ILE A 161 -0.70 -7.63 -2.26
CA ILE A 161 -0.63 -6.22 -2.67
C ILE A 161 -1.98 -5.51 -2.44
N ILE A 162 -3.09 -6.11 -2.90
CA ILE A 162 -4.43 -5.55 -2.67
C ILE A 162 -4.72 -5.45 -1.17
N GLY A 163 -4.36 -6.48 -0.39
CA GLY A 163 -4.52 -6.51 1.07
C GLY A 163 -3.73 -5.41 1.77
N HIS A 164 -2.51 -5.14 1.33
CA HIS A 164 -1.65 -4.05 1.82
C HIS A 164 -2.32 -2.68 1.58
N GLU A 165 -2.79 -2.42 0.37
CA GLU A 165 -3.47 -1.17 0.03
C GLU A 165 -4.80 -1.01 0.77
N MET A 166 -5.54 -2.10 0.96
CA MET A 166 -6.77 -2.09 1.75
C MET A 166 -6.50 -1.85 3.23
N ALA A 167 -5.39 -2.33 3.77
CA ALA A 167 -4.97 -2.06 5.15
C ALA A 167 -4.73 -0.56 5.39
N HIS A 168 -4.15 0.17 4.44
CA HIS A 168 -4.06 1.63 4.53
C HIS A 168 -5.42 2.30 4.72
N HIS A 169 -6.46 1.79 4.06
CA HIS A 169 -7.82 2.30 4.24
C HIS A 169 -8.45 1.85 5.56
N ALA A 170 -8.25 0.60 5.95
CA ALA A 170 -8.81 0.04 7.18
C ALA A 170 -8.22 0.70 8.43
N LEU A 171 -6.91 0.99 8.42
CA LEU A 171 -6.19 1.66 9.50
C LEU A 171 -6.28 3.20 9.46
N GLY A 172 -6.98 3.76 8.46
CA GLY A 172 -7.22 5.20 8.35
C GLY A 172 -6.02 6.02 7.85
N HIS A 173 -4.97 5.40 7.32
CA HIS A 173 -3.74 6.07 6.85
C HIS A 173 -4.01 7.05 5.71
N THR A 174 -5.07 6.83 4.92
CA THR A 174 -5.45 7.65 3.77
C THR A 174 -6.26 8.90 4.14
N GLY A 175 -6.58 9.10 5.41
CA GLY A 175 -7.25 10.31 5.90
C GLY A 175 -6.40 11.57 5.66
N MET A 176 -7.03 12.71 5.34
CA MET A 176 -6.34 13.94 4.95
C MET A 176 -5.26 14.36 5.96
N PHE A 177 -5.61 14.49 7.22
CA PHE A 177 -4.66 14.89 8.27
C PHE A 177 -3.64 13.78 8.55
N ARG A 178 -4.10 12.52 8.63
CA ARG A 178 -3.26 11.37 8.93
C ARG A 178 -2.20 11.14 7.85
N SER A 179 -2.58 11.22 6.56
CA SER A 179 -1.65 11.06 5.44
C SER A 179 -0.66 12.24 5.33
N SER A 180 -1.10 13.44 5.68
CA SER A 180 -0.20 14.61 5.72
C SER A 180 0.82 14.49 6.84
N LEU A 181 0.38 14.04 8.02
CA LEU A 181 1.26 13.79 9.16
C LEU A 181 2.28 12.69 8.85
N SER A 182 1.85 11.58 8.23
CA SER A 182 2.73 10.48 7.85
C SER A 182 3.80 10.92 6.85
N ARG A 183 3.45 11.76 5.88
CA ARG A 183 4.43 12.35 4.94
C ARG A 183 5.45 13.24 5.62
N ALA A 184 5.04 14.01 6.62
CA ALA A 184 5.95 14.87 7.39
C ALA A 184 6.84 14.05 8.34
N LEU A 185 6.28 13.03 8.99
CA LEU A 185 6.98 12.17 9.95
C LEU A 185 7.38 10.84 9.30
N LYS A 186 8.56 10.78 8.71
CA LYS A 186 9.07 9.59 8.02
C LYS A 186 9.04 8.30 8.88
N LYS A 187 9.27 8.43 10.19
CA LYS A 187 9.13 7.30 11.12
C LYS A 187 7.71 6.73 11.11
N LEU A 188 6.70 7.62 11.16
CA LEU A 188 5.30 7.22 11.15
C LEU A 188 4.93 6.54 9.83
N SER A 189 5.39 7.09 8.70
CA SER A 189 5.20 6.47 7.37
C SER A 189 5.73 5.03 7.35
N ARG A 190 6.93 4.78 7.89
CA ARG A 190 7.50 3.43 7.93
C ARG A 190 6.76 2.47 8.86
N LEU A 191 6.24 2.95 10.00
CA LEU A 191 5.40 2.14 10.89
C LEU A 191 4.08 1.75 10.22
N ASP A 192 3.52 2.67 9.41
CA ASP A 192 2.31 2.40 8.62
C ASP A 192 2.54 1.27 7.60
N GLU A 193 3.68 1.29 6.91
CA GLU A 193 4.06 0.23 5.96
C GLU A 193 4.18 -1.14 6.64
N PHE A 194 4.88 -1.21 7.78
CA PHE A 194 5.00 -2.46 8.54
C PHE A 194 3.65 -2.97 9.03
N SER A 195 2.76 -2.08 9.46
CA SER A 195 1.40 -2.44 9.87
C SER A 195 0.59 -3.01 8.69
N CYS A 196 0.68 -2.37 7.52
CA CYS A 196 0.00 -2.84 6.32
C CYS A 196 0.57 -4.18 5.82
N ASP A 197 1.89 -4.37 5.88
CA ASP A 197 2.52 -5.66 5.58
C ASP A 197 2.04 -6.78 6.50
N ALA A 198 1.91 -6.50 7.80
CA ALA A 198 1.43 -7.48 8.79
C ALA A 198 -0.05 -7.85 8.54
N VAL A 199 -0.90 -6.87 8.23
CA VAL A 199 -2.31 -7.13 7.83
C VAL A 199 -2.37 -7.95 6.56
N ALA A 200 -1.61 -7.59 5.52
CA ALA A 200 -1.58 -8.31 4.25
C ALA A 200 -1.10 -9.76 4.44
N ASN A 201 -0.09 -9.99 5.27
CA ASN A 201 0.38 -11.32 5.62
C ASN A 201 -0.70 -12.15 6.33
N ALA A 202 -1.45 -11.55 7.27
CA ALA A 202 -2.57 -12.20 7.95
C ALA A 202 -3.71 -12.55 6.97
N LEU A 203 -3.90 -11.77 5.91
CA LEU A 203 -4.86 -12.04 4.85
C LEU A 203 -4.42 -13.20 3.95
N VAL A 204 -3.14 -13.28 3.59
CA VAL A 204 -2.59 -14.34 2.73
C VAL A 204 -2.31 -15.62 3.52
N THR A 205 -2.01 -15.51 4.82
CA THR A 205 -1.68 -16.63 5.72
C THR A 205 -0.45 -17.45 5.32
N ASP A 206 0.42 -16.88 4.48
CA ASP A 206 1.62 -17.54 3.98
C ASP A 206 2.78 -16.52 3.90
N PRO A 207 3.70 -16.54 4.87
CA PRO A 207 4.84 -15.62 4.89
C PRO A 207 5.74 -15.70 3.65
N LYS A 208 5.80 -16.85 2.99
CA LYS A 208 6.61 -17.02 1.77
C LYS A 208 6.02 -16.24 0.61
N ILE A 209 4.69 -16.24 0.49
CA ILE A 209 3.97 -15.43 -0.53
C ILE A 209 4.16 -13.95 -0.23
N SER A 210 4.02 -13.55 1.03
CA SER A 210 4.23 -12.16 1.48
C SER A 210 5.65 -11.68 1.14
N ALA A 211 6.66 -12.46 1.47
CA ALA A 211 8.05 -12.17 1.13
C ALA A 211 8.27 -12.11 -0.39
N ARG A 212 7.64 -13.02 -1.15
CA ARG A 212 7.70 -13.04 -2.61
C ARG A 212 7.06 -11.79 -3.22
N ALA A 213 5.90 -11.36 -2.74
CA ALA A 213 5.23 -10.15 -3.20
C ALA A 213 6.08 -8.90 -2.99
N ILE A 214 6.69 -8.75 -1.80
CA ILE A 214 7.60 -7.63 -1.51
C ILE A 214 8.86 -7.68 -2.38
N THR A 215 9.43 -8.87 -2.59
CA THR A 215 10.61 -9.04 -3.46
C THR A 215 10.27 -8.64 -4.89
N LEU A 216 9.09 -9.02 -5.38
CA LEU A 216 8.63 -8.68 -6.72
C LEU A 216 8.59 -7.16 -6.95
N LEU A 217 8.10 -6.39 -5.97
CA LEU A 217 8.09 -4.92 -6.03
C LEU A 217 9.50 -4.30 -6.12
N THR A 218 10.54 -5.05 -5.77
CA THR A 218 11.91 -4.52 -5.72
C THR A 218 12.72 -4.88 -6.93
N VAL A 219 12.68 -6.16 -7.34
CA VAL A 219 13.54 -6.65 -8.43
C VAL A 219 12.77 -6.81 -9.73
N GLY A 220 11.45 -6.72 -9.71
CA GLY A 220 10.61 -6.95 -10.88
C GLY A 220 10.48 -8.42 -11.27
N PRO A 221 9.50 -8.76 -12.15
CA PRO A 221 9.19 -10.15 -12.48
C PRO A 221 10.31 -10.86 -13.25
N GLN A 222 11.02 -10.14 -14.12
CA GLN A 222 12.09 -10.70 -14.94
C GLN A 222 13.26 -11.18 -14.10
N MET A 223 13.66 -10.39 -13.07
CA MET A 223 14.79 -10.73 -12.21
C MET A 223 14.44 -11.79 -11.14
N MET A 224 13.15 -11.98 -10.84
CA MET A 224 12.70 -12.98 -9.87
C MET A 224 13.13 -14.40 -10.22
N SER A 225 13.20 -14.75 -11.52
CA SER A 225 13.61 -16.07 -11.99
C SER A 225 15.10 -16.38 -11.81
N TYR A 226 15.92 -15.35 -11.65
CA TYR A 226 17.37 -15.47 -11.43
C TYR A 226 17.77 -15.32 -9.97
N LEU A 227 16.81 -15.02 -9.09
CA LEU A 227 17.09 -14.73 -7.69
C LEU A 227 17.24 -16.01 -6.87
N ASN A 228 18.34 -16.11 -6.11
CA ASN A 228 18.44 -17.10 -5.04
C ASN A 228 17.70 -16.55 -3.81
N PHE A 229 16.50 -17.08 -3.57
CA PHE A 229 15.61 -16.58 -2.53
C PHE A 229 16.18 -16.84 -1.12
N ASP A 230 16.84 -18.01 -0.90
CA ASP A 230 17.44 -18.33 0.39
C ASP A 230 18.58 -17.37 0.73
N ARG A 231 19.42 -17.03 -0.27
CA ARG A 231 20.47 -16.02 -0.09
C ARG A 231 19.90 -14.62 0.18
N LEU A 232 18.80 -14.27 -0.47
CA LEU A 232 18.12 -13.00 -0.19
C LEU A 232 17.60 -12.95 1.25
N MET A 233 17.04 -14.04 1.74
CA MET A 233 16.55 -14.14 3.12
C MET A 233 17.69 -14.05 4.15
N GLN A 234 18.84 -14.67 3.87
CA GLN A 234 20.05 -14.49 4.69
C GLN A 234 20.51 -13.02 4.70
N GLN A 235 20.56 -12.37 3.54
CA GLN A 235 20.90 -10.95 3.43
C GLN A 235 19.91 -10.08 4.23
N ALA A 236 18.63 -10.40 4.24
CA ALA A 236 17.63 -9.70 5.05
C ALA A 236 17.95 -9.78 6.56
N GLN A 237 18.42 -10.93 7.04
CA GLN A 237 18.86 -11.10 8.44
C GLN A 237 20.13 -10.29 8.75
N GLU A 238 21.12 -10.28 7.84
CA GLU A 238 22.32 -9.47 7.95
C GLU A 238 21.98 -7.97 8.11
N VAL A 239 20.99 -7.46 7.34
CA VAL A 239 20.53 -6.07 7.41
C VAL A 239 19.87 -5.73 8.75
N ILE A 240 19.17 -6.68 9.39
CA ILE A 240 18.61 -6.45 10.73
C ILE A 240 19.73 -6.27 11.77
N ALA A 241 20.78 -7.08 11.68
CA ALA A 241 21.90 -7.02 12.59
C ALA A 241 22.74 -5.74 12.41
N ASP A 242 22.70 -5.12 11.22
CA ASP A 242 23.44 -3.90 10.95
C ASP A 242 22.80 -2.67 11.61
N LYS A 243 23.55 -2.05 12.53
CA LYS A 243 23.14 -0.84 13.27
C LYS A 243 22.92 0.38 12.38
N TYR A 244 23.56 0.43 11.21
CA TYR A 244 23.46 1.56 10.28
C TYR A 244 22.24 1.46 9.36
N SER A 245 21.68 0.28 9.14
CA SER A 245 20.49 0.08 8.32
C SER A 245 19.29 0.91 8.82
N LYS A 246 19.07 0.95 10.15
CA LYS A 246 18.05 1.80 10.78
C LYS A 246 18.32 3.29 10.60
N LYS A 247 19.58 3.70 10.52
CA LYS A 247 19.98 5.09 10.29
C LYS A 247 19.72 5.50 8.85
N ALA A 248 20.03 4.61 7.89
CA ALA A 248 19.81 4.83 6.47
C ALA A 248 18.33 5.09 6.13
N GLU A 249 17.41 4.43 6.85
CA GLU A 249 15.97 4.61 6.64
C GLU A 249 15.40 5.95 7.13
N ARG A 250 16.10 6.72 7.95
CA ARG A 250 15.50 7.89 8.63
C ARG A 250 14.88 8.91 7.68
N HIS A 251 15.42 9.01 6.49
CA HIS A 251 14.97 9.95 5.46
C HIS A 251 14.00 9.35 4.45
N LEU A 252 13.70 8.04 4.56
CA LEU A 252 12.82 7.32 3.65
C LEU A 252 11.38 7.30 4.18
N THR A 253 10.40 7.37 3.28
CA THR A 253 8.99 7.17 3.59
C THR A 253 8.64 5.70 3.75
N HIS A 254 9.33 4.83 3.00
CA HIS A 254 9.18 3.38 3.10
C HIS A 254 10.38 2.77 3.81
N PRO A 255 10.21 1.66 4.56
CA PRO A 255 11.34 0.91 5.10
C PRO A 255 12.21 0.34 3.99
N LEU A 256 13.47 0.07 4.29
CA LEU A 256 14.32 -0.71 3.38
C LEU A 256 13.65 -2.07 3.10
N LEU A 257 13.66 -2.48 1.84
CA LEU A 257 13.01 -3.71 1.43
C LEU A 257 13.41 -4.92 2.29
N LEU A 258 14.72 -5.14 2.47
CA LEU A 258 15.21 -6.28 3.23
C LEU A 258 14.75 -6.25 4.70
N ARG A 259 14.46 -5.08 5.24
CA ARG A 259 13.83 -4.96 6.57
C ARG A 259 12.35 -5.29 6.56
N ARG A 260 11.64 -5.08 5.46
CA ARG A 260 10.26 -5.58 5.30
C ARG A 260 10.28 -7.09 5.15
N LEU A 261 11.17 -7.62 4.30
CA LEU A 261 11.37 -9.07 4.11
C LEU A 261 11.68 -9.79 5.41
N SER A 262 12.55 -9.23 6.24
CA SER A 262 12.96 -9.84 7.49
C SER A 262 11.80 -10.15 8.46
N ARG A 263 10.64 -9.51 8.30
CA ARG A 263 9.44 -9.77 9.11
C ARG A 263 8.75 -11.10 8.75
N PHE A 264 9.09 -11.66 7.60
CA PHE A 264 8.51 -12.91 7.09
C PHE A 264 9.49 -14.09 7.12
N VAL A 265 10.68 -13.87 7.69
CA VAL A 265 11.70 -14.90 7.94
C VAL A 265 11.51 -15.35 9.38
N SER A 266 10.87 -16.46 9.57
CA SER A 266 10.78 -17.17 10.85
C SER A 266 11.24 -18.60 10.68
#